data_88005f3a3652e4d43dd277fe71be4589
#
_entry.id   88005f3a3652e4d43dd277fe71be4589
#
_cell.length_a   1.000
_cell.length_b   1.000
_cell.length_c   1.000
_cell.angle_alpha   90.00
_cell.angle_beta   90.00
_cell.angle_gamma   90.00
#
_symmetry.space_group_name_H-M   'P 1'
#
loop_
_entity.id
_entity.type
_entity.pdbx_description
1 polymer ?
#
loop_
_entity_poly.entity_id
_entity_poly.type
_entity_poly.pdbx_seq_one_letter_code
_entity_poly.pdbx_strand_id
1 'polypeptide(L)'
;MPNNWAYIGLILLILPNAKIIDARRHPLSCCFSGFKQHFARGQHFSYSLEDIGRYYRDYVELMAHFDAVVPGRVHRVVYERMVEDTETEVRRLLEYCGLPFEDACLRFYENERAVRTASSEQVRQPIFRDAVEHWRNYEPWLGPLKTALGPVLDAYPDTPPI
;
A
#
# COMPACT_ATOMS: atom_id res chain seq x y z
N MET A 1 1.32 6.26 -7.25
CA MET A 1 0.58 5.71 -8.42
C MET A 1 0.37 4.22 -8.17
N PRO A 2 -0.86 3.73 -8.14
CA PRO A 2 -1.14 2.33 -7.75
C PRO A 2 -0.53 1.28 -8.69
N ASN A 3 -0.21 1.64 -9.92
CA ASN A 3 0.30 0.69 -10.93
C ASN A 3 1.83 0.74 -11.12
N ASN A 4 2.57 1.56 -10.37
CA ASN A 4 4.02 1.68 -10.54
C ASN A 4 4.78 0.41 -10.16
N TRP A 5 4.20 -0.45 -9.32
CA TRP A 5 4.79 -1.71 -8.93
C TRP A 5 5.17 -2.60 -10.13
N ALA A 6 4.37 -2.57 -11.20
CA ALA A 6 4.65 -3.32 -12.43
C ALA A 6 5.87 -2.80 -13.20
N TYR A 7 6.34 -1.61 -12.90
CA TYR A 7 7.43 -0.94 -13.63
C TYR A 7 8.69 -0.73 -12.78
N ILE A 8 8.79 -1.31 -11.59
CA ILE A 8 9.94 -1.12 -10.67
C ILE A 8 11.26 -1.45 -11.38
N GLY A 9 11.34 -2.56 -12.12
CA GLY A 9 12.54 -2.91 -12.87
C GLY A 9 12.96 -1.84 -13.86
N LEU A 10 12.02 -1.31 -14.65
CA LEU A 10 12.26 -0.22 -15.59
C LEU A 10 12.65 1.08 -14.85
N ILE A 11 11.98 1.41 -13.76
CA ILE A 11 12.31 2.58 -12.95
C ILE A 11 13.74 2.50 -12.45
N LEU A 12 14.19 1.36 -11.94
CA LEU A 12 15.54 1.16 -11.44
C LEU A 12 16.61 1.22 -12.56
N LEU A 13 16.25 0.85 -13.81
CA LEU A 13 17.14 0.97 -14.96
C LEU A 13 17.33 2.43 -15.37
N ILE A 14 16.27 3.21 -15.45
CA ILE A 14 16.34 4.61 -15.92
C ILE A 14 16.69 5.60 -14.79
N LEU A 15 16.41 5.25 -13.55
CA LEU A 15 16.67 6.03 -12.35
C LEU A 15 17.38 5.15 -11.29
N PRO A 16 18.66 4.82 -11.46
CA PRO A 16 19.35 3.84 -10.63
C PRO A 16 19.43 4.22 -9.15
N ASN A 17 19.29 5.50 -8.83
CA ASN A 17 19.31 6.02 -7.45
C ASN A 17 17.89 6.24 -6.87
N ALA A 18 16.82 5.86 -7.58
CA ALA A 18 15.46 6.00 -7.09
C ALA A 18 15.26 5.18 -5.81
N LYS A 19 14.61 5.78 -4.82
CA LYS A 19 14.13 5.10 -3.62
C LYS A 19 12.73 4.57 -3.89
N ILE A 20 12.56 3.27 -3.80
CA ILE A 20 11.27 2.61 -4.03
C ILE A 20 10.62 2.36 -2.68
N ILE A 21 9.42 2.89 -2.48
CA ILE A 21 8.62 2.71 -1.27
C ILE A 21 7.38 1.91 -1.64
N ASP A 22 7.23 0.75 -1.04
CA ASP A 22 6.06 -0.12 -1.15
C ASP A 22 5.14 0.13 0.05
N ALA A 23 4.06 0.90 -0.15
CA ALA A 23 3.05 1.14 0.87
C ALA A 23 2.00 0.01 0.85
N ARG A 24 2.16 -0.95 1.75
CA ARG A 24 1.33 -2.16 1.84
C ARG A 24 0.30 -2.04 2.96
N ARG A 25 -0.89 -2.55 2.71
CA ARG A 25 -1.99 -2.60 3.66
C ARG A 25 -2.65 -3.98 3.59
N HIS A 26 -3.32 -4.37 4.68
CA HIS A 26 -4.07 -5.63 4.76
C HIS A 26 -4.88 -5.89 3.47
N PRO A 27 -4.76 -7.09 2.84
CA PRO A 27 -5.32 -7.35 1.51
C PRO A 27 -6.81 -7.03 1.39
N LEU A 28 -7.63 -7.52 2.34
CA LEU A 28 -9.07 -7.25 2.33
C LEU A 28 -9.37 -5.75 2.49
N SER A 29 -8.61 -5.06 3.34
CA SER A 29 -8.80 -3.62 3.56
C SER A 29 -8.43 -2.82 2.31
N CYS A 30 -7.30 -3.14 1.66
CA CYS A 30 -6.83 -2.49 0.45
C CYS A 30 -7.79 -2.72 -0.72
N CYS A 31 -8.10 -3.98 -1.02
CA CYS A 31 -8.95 -4.37 -2.14
C CYS A 31 -10.39 -3.85 -1.98
N PHE A 32 -10.98 -4.00 -0.79
CA PHE A 32 -12.33 -3.49 -0.53
C PHE A 32 -12.41 -1.96 -0.64
N SER A 33 -11.39 -1.24 -0.16
CA SER A 33 -11.31 0.21 -0.34
C SER A 33 -11.21 0.60 -1.82
N GLY A 34 -10.42 -0.12 -2.62
CA GLY A 34 -10.32 0.08 -4.06
C GLY A 34 -11.61 -0.24 -4.79
N PHE A 35 -12.29 -1.34 -4.44
CA PHE A 35 -13.57 -1.74 -5.01
C PHE A 35 -14.69 -0.71 -4.78
N LYS A 36 -14.75 -0.10 -3.59
CA LYS A 36 -15.71 0.97 -3.29
C LYS A 36 -15.43 2.28 -4.02
N GLN A 37 -14.18 2.49 -4.45
CA GLN A 37 -13.77 3.76 -5.05
C GLN A 37 -14.16 3.79 -6.53
N HIS A 38 -14.98 4.76 -6.92
CA HIS A 38 -15.22 5.02 -8.33
C HIS A 38 -14.03 5.77 -8.94
N PHE A 39 -13.20 5.05 -9.70
CA PHE A 39 -12.11 5.66 -10.44
C PHE A 39 -12.60 6.19 -11.79
N ALA A 40 -12.25 7.43 -12.11
CA ALA A 40 -12.70 8.07 -13.34
C ALA A 40 -12.14 7.39 -14.60
N ARG A 41 -10.93 6.80 -14.54
CA ARG A 41 -10.26 6.13 -15.69
C ARG A 41 -9.22 5.11 -15.21
N GLY A 42 -9.03 4.06 -15.99
CA GLY A 42 -7.80 3.25 -15.99
C GLY A 42 -7.64 2.21 -14.88
N GLN A 43 -8.67 1.97 -14.07
CA GLN A 43 -8.61 0.99 -12.97
C GLN A 43 -9.72 -0.08 -13.14
N HIS A 44 -9.79 -0.70 -14.31
CA HIS A 44 -10.86 -1.65 -14.63
C HIS A 44 -10.93 -2.86 -13.70
N PHE A 45 -9.79 -3.31 -13.19
CA PHE A 45 -9.71 -4.40 -12.21
C PHE A 45 -10.43 -4.08 -10.88
N SER A 46 -10.68 -2.81 -10.57
CA SER A 46 -11.36 -2.43 -9.34
C SER A 46 -12.88 -2.61 -9.35
N TYR A 47 -13.47 -3.01 -10.48
CA TYR A 47 -14.92 -3.21 -10.62
C TYR A 47 -15.39 -4.65 -10.34
N SER A 48 -14.47 -5.56 -10.03
CA SER A 48 -14.74 -6.94 -9.63
C SER A 48 -13.94 -7.31 -8.40
N LEU A 49 -14.55 -8.04 -7.45
CA LEU A 49 -13.85 -8.53 -6.27
C LEU A 49 -12.77 -9.56 -6.62
N GLU A 50 -13.03 -10.38 -7.62
CA GLU A 50 -12.09 -11.38 -8.13
C GLU A 50 -10.90 -10.70 -8.81
N ASP A 51 -11.16 -9.72 -9.67
CA ASP A 51 -10.09 -9.08 -10.44
C ASP A 51 -9.18 -8.23 -9.56
N ILE A 52 -9.74 -7.49 -8.60
CA ILE A 52 -8.92 -6.73 -7.67
C ILE A 52 -8.12 -7.64 -6.74
N GLY A 53 -8.68 -8.80 -6.37
CA GLY A 53 -7.98 -9.81 -5.59
C GLY A 53 -6.79 -10.42 -6.34
N ARG A 54 -6.99 -10.80 -7.62
CA ARG A 54 -5.91 -11.28 -8.50
C ARG A 54 -4.85 -10.22 -8.70
N TYR A 55 -5.25 -8.98 -8.97
CA TYR A 55 -4.32 -7.86 -9.15
C TYR A 55 -3.46 -7.61 -7.91
N TYR A 56 -4.04 -7.72 -6.70
CA TYR A 56 -3.29 -7.60 -5.46
C TYR A 56 -2.32 -8.78 -5.26
N ARG A 57 -2.74 -10.01 -5.60
CA ARG A 57 -1.86 -11.18 -5.55
C ARG A 57 -0.67 -11.02 -6.49
N ASP A 58 -0.90 -10.66 -7.75
CA ASP A 58 0.14 -10.45 -8.75
C ASP A 58 1.14 -9.36 -8.29
N TYR A 59 0.63 -8.30 -7.64
CA TYR A 59 1.46 -7.27 -7.02
C TYR A 59 2.36 -7.87 -5.93
N VAL A 60 1.82 -8.65 -5.01
CA VAL A 60 2.60 -9.23 -3.90
C VAL A 60 3.66 -10.21 -4.43
N GLU A 61 3.31 -11.04 -5.41
CA GLU A 61 4.24 -11.99 -6.05
C GLU A 61 5.39 -11.25 -6.76
N LEU A 62 5.09 -10.19 -7.52
CA LEU A 62 6.12 -9.40 -8.18
C LEU A 62 7.02 -8.65 -7.18
N MET A 63 6.44 -8.14 -6.09
CA MET A 63 7.24 -7.51 -5.03
C MET A 63 8.19 -8.50 -4.36
N ALA A 64 7.76 -9.75 -4.14
CA ALA A 64 8.64 -10.81 -3.65
C ALA A 64 9.79 -11.11 -4.61
N HIS A 65 9.51 -11.13 -5.91
CA HIS A 65 10.55 -11.25 -6.92
C HIS A 65 11.59 -10.12 -6.81
N PHE A 66 11.15 -8.86 -6.69
CA PHE A 66 12.08 -7.73 -6.52
C PHE A 66 12.86 -7.81 -5.21
N ASP A 67 12.27 -8.27 -4.11
CA ASP A 67 12.99 -8.49 -2.85
C ASP A 67 14.14 -9.53 -3.04
N ALA A 68 13.94 -10.54 -3.90
CA ALA A 68 14.93 -11.57 -4.18
C ALA A 68 16.04 -11.11 -5.15
N VAL A 69 15.68 -10.40 -6.25
CA VAL A 69 16.64 -10.07 -7.32
C VAL A 69 17.37 -8.75 -7.10
N VAL A 70 16.78 -7.83 -6.34
CA VAL A 70 17.38 -6.52 -5.98
C VAL A 70 17.21 -6.23 -4.49
N PRO A 71 17.80 -7.04 -3.61
CA PRO A 71 17.58 -6.93 -2.17
C PRO A 71 17.93 -5.53 -1.65
N GLY A 72 17.10 -5.04 -0.71
CA GLY A 72 17.28 -3.72 -0.09
C GLY A 72 16.92 -2.51 -0.97
N ARG A 73 16.47 -2.73 -2.22
CA ARG A 73 16.08 -1.63 -3.12
C ARG A 73 14.64 -1.18 -2.94
N VAL A 74 13.84 -1.95 -2.22
CA VAL A 74 12.45 -1.63 -1.91
C VAL A 74 12.28 -1.55 -0.40
N HIS A 75 11.77 -0.43 0.11
CA HIS A 75 11.39 -0.27 1.51
C HIS A 75 9.89 -0.50 1.66
N ARG A 76 9.52 -1.47 2.50
CA ARG A 76 8.11 -1.80 2.73
C ARG A 76 7.58 -1.08 3.97
N VAL A 77 6.56 -0.24 3.76
CA VAL A 77 5.78 0.40 4.81
C VAL A 77 4.49 -0.37 4.98
N VAL A 78 4.29 -1.00 6.13
CA VAL A 78 3.04 -1.68 6.48
C VAL A 78 2.12 -0.67 7.18
N TYR A 79 0.97 -0.41 6.58
CA TYR A 79 0.04 0.64 7.06
C TYR A 79 -0.38 0.46 8.51
N GLU A 80 -0.67 -0.77 8.92
CA GLU A 80 -1.10 -1.09 10.28
C GLU A 80 0.01 -0.77 11.30
N ARG A 81 1.27 -1.06 10.99
CA ARG A 81 2.43 -0.67 11.82
C ARG A 81 2.58 0.85 11.88
N MET A 82 2.38 1.54 10.73
CA MET A 82 2.40 3.00 10.67
C MET A 82 1.31 3.61 11.56
N VAL A 83 0.15 2.97 11.69
CA VAL A 83 -0.94 3.41 12.58
C VAL A 83 -0.65 3.12 14.04
N GLU A 84 0.04 2.01 14.34
CA GLU A 84 0.38 1.59 15.71
C GLU A 84 1.50 2.42 16.31
N ASP A 85 2.58 2.61 15.54
CA ASP A 85 3.79 3.34 15.96
C ASP A 85 4.29 4.22 14.80
N THR A 86 3.60 5.34 14.60
CA THR A 86 3.86 6.28 13.50
C THR A 86 5.29 6.80 13.55
N GLU A 87 5.80 7.16 14.73
CA GLU A 87 7.13 7.76 14.83
C GLU A 87 8.23 6.78 14.41
N THR A 88 8.20 5.55 14.92
CA THR A 88 9.20 4.54 14.55
C THR A 88 9.17 4.24 13.05
N GLU A 89 7.99 4.09 12.46
CA GLU A 89 7.86 3.79 11.03
C GLU A 89 8.28 4.99 10.15
N VAL A 90 7.98 6.23 10.55
CA VAL A 90 8.45 7.43 9.85
C VAL A 90 9.98 7.54 9.94
N ARG A 91 10.59 7.27 11.09
CA ARG A 91 12.06 7.30 11.23
C ARG A 91 12.73 6.26 10.32
N ARG A 92 12.21 5.03 10.26
CA ARG A 92 12.70 3.97 9.34
C ARG A 92 12.58 4.37 7.87
N LEU A 93 11.46 4.98 7.50
CA LEU A 93 11.22 5.45 6.15
C LEU A 93 12.21 6.55 5.75
N LEU A 94 12.42 7.53 6.63
CA LEU A 94 13.35 8.63 6.39
C LEU A 94 14.81 8.15 6.35
N GLU A 95 15.20 7.22 7.22
CA GLU A 95 16.52 6.57 7.18
C GLU A 95 16.76 5.89 5.82
N TYR A 96 15.79 5.10 5.33
CA TYR A 96 15.88 4.50 3.99
C TYR A 96 16.01 5.56 2.90
N CYS A 97 15.31 6.68 3.01
CA CYS A 97 15.40 7.79 2.06
C CYS A 97 16.72 8.59 2.18
N GLY A 98 17.47 8.43 3.26
CA GLY A 98 18.66 9.25 3.57
C GLY A 98 18.29 10.67 3.97
N LEU A 99 17.13 10.87 4.61
CA LEU A 99 16.62 12.16 5.06
C LEU A 99 16.65 12.25 6.59
N PRO A 100 16.94 13.43 7.15
CA PRO A 100 16.84 13.65 8.59
C PRO A 100 15.36 13.59 9.04
N PHE A 101 15.16 13.16 10.28
CA PHE A 101 13.85 13.24 10.92
C PHE A 101 13.56 14.66 11.38
N GLU A 102 12.33 15.10 11.13
CA GLU A 102 11.79 16.37 11.64
C GLU A 102 10.42 16.10 12.29
N ASP A 103 10.13 16.73 13.42
CA ASP A 103 8.85 16.57 14.13
C ASP A 103 7.63 16.96 13.26
N ALA A 104 7.83 17.83 12.29
CA ALA A 104 6.80 18.19 11.31
C ALA A 104 6.30 16.97 10.49
N CYS A 105 7.12 15.93 10.33
CA CYS A 105 6.72 14.69 9.64
C CYS A 105 5.57 13.96 10.36
N LEU A 106 5.46 14.11 11.68
CA LEU A 106 4.38 13.53 12.48
C LEU A 106 3.09 14.38 12.44
N ARG A 107 3.21 15.64 12.04
CA ARG A 107 2.07 16.60 11.92
C ARG A 107 1.75 16.90 10.46
N PHE A 108 1.81 15.89 9.59
CA PHE A 108 1.56 16.01 8.14
C PHE A 108 0.19 16.64 7.81
N TYR A 109 -0.79 16.49 8.71
CA TYR A 109 -2.15 17.02 8.57
C TYR A 109 -2.21 18.56 8.71
N GLU A 110 -1.17 19.18 9.28
CA GLU A 110 -1.05 20.65 9.37
C GLU A 110 -0.54 21.26 8.04
N ASN A 111 -0.12 20.45 7.08
CA ASN A 111 0.41 20.92 5.81
C ASN A 111 -0.71 21.47 4.92
N GLU A 112 -0.61 22.73 4.50
CA GLU A 112 -1.60 23.42 3.67
C GLU A 112 -1.50 23.12 2.17
N ARG A 113 -0.52 22.32 1.74
CA ARG A 113 -0.34 21.96 0.33
C ARG A 113 -1.62 21.34 -0.23
N ALA A 114 -2.06 21.82 -1.40
CA ALA A 114 -3.25 21.30 -2.07
C ALA A 114 -3.12 19.81 -2.41
N VAL A 115 -4.05 19.00 -1.93
CA VAL A 115 -4.17 17.56 -2.24
C VAL A 115 -5.36 17.37 -3.18
N ARG A 116 -5.08 16.90 -4.40
CA ARG A 116 -6.09 16.72 -5.46
C ARG A 116 -6.42 15.23 -5.68
N THR A 117 -6.66 14.49 -4.60
CA THR A 117 -6.98 13.06 -4.65
C THR A 117 -8.23 12.78 -3.82
N ALA A 118 -8.81 11.58 -3.96
CA ALA A 118 -9.94 11.12 -3.15
C ALA A 118 -9.67 11.13 -1.63
N SER A 119 -8.40 11.22 -1.23
CA SER A 119 -7.96 11.26 0.17
C SER A 119 -7.74 12.68 0.70
N SER A 120 -8.16 13.73 -0.02
CA SER A 120 -7.91 15.13 0.35
C SER A 120 -8.38 15.49 1.77
N GLU A 121 -9.53 14.97 2.18
CA GLU A 121 -10.07 15.18 3.53
C GLU A 121 -9.33 14.35 4.59
N GLN A 122 -8.95 13.10 4.24
CA GLN A 122 -8.30 12.18 5.18
C GLN A 122 -6.90 12.65 5.56
N VAL A 123 -6.14 13.23 4.63
CA VAL A 123 -4.78 13.72 4.89
C VAL A 123 -4.74 15.00 5.72
N ARG A 124 -5.90 15.60 6.02
CA ARG A 124 -6.06 16.77 6.92
C ARG A 124 -6.34 16.37 8.37
N GLN A 125 -6.35 15.10 8.66
CA GLN A 125 -6.60 14.57 9.99
C GLN A 125 -5.41 13.73 10.45
N PRO A 126 -5.14 13.64 11.77
CA PRO A 126 -4.17 12.68 12.28
C PRO A 126 -4.48 11.26 11.81
N ILE A 127 -3.47 10.39 11.78
CA ILE A 127 -3.68 8.97 11.45
C ILE A 127 -4.73 8.37 12.40
N PHE A 128 -5.75 7.73 11.86
CA PHE A 128 -6.85 7.14 12.62
C PHE A 128 -7.01 5.65 12.30
N ARG A 129 -7.47 4.88 13.30
CA ARG A 129 -7.53 3.41 13.24
C ARG A 129 -8.77 2.88 12.53
N ASP A 130 -9.86 3.65 12.48
CA ASP A 130 -11.18 3.17 11.99
C ASP A 130 -11.14 2.64 10.56
N ALA A 131 -10.23 3.15 9.73
CA ALA A 131 -10.08 2.68 8.35
C ALA A 131 -9.46 1.28 8.24
N VAL A 132 -8.75 0.79 9.25
CA VAL A 132 -8.00 -0.48 9.19
C VAL A 132 -8.93 -1.68 9.01
N GLU A 133 -10.04 -1.69 9.73
CA GLU A 133 -10.94 -2.85 9.80
C GLU A 133 -12.31 -2.65 9.16
N HIS A 134 -12.53 -1.57 8.45
CA HIS A 134 -13.84 -1.25 7.87
C HIS A 134 -14.42 -2.37 6.98
N TRP A 135 -13.57 -3.18 6.33
CA TRP A 135 -13.97 -4.33 5.53
C TRP A 135 -14.71 -5.41 6.33
N ARG A 136 -14.50 -5.52 7.66
CA ARG A 136 -15.17 -6.51 8.53
C ARG A 136 -16.69 -6.37 8.51
N ASN A 137 -17.21 -5.17 8.34
CA ASN A 137 -18.64 -4.92 8.23
C ASN A 137 -19.25 -5.54 6.96
N TYR A 138 -18.41 -5.93 6.01
CA TYR A 138 -18.80 -6.49 4.70
C TYR A 138 -18.26 -7.90 4.50
N GLU A 139 -17.64 -8.47 5.50
CA GLU A 139 -16.95 -9.77 5.44
C GLU A 139 -17.79 -10.90 4.84
N PRO A 140 -19.13 -11.04 5.15
CA PRO A 140 -19.96 -12.10 4.58
C PRO A 140 -20.05 -12.06 3.04
N TRP A 141 -19.80 -10.91 2.42
CA TRP A 141 -19.88 -10.73 0.96
C TRP A 141 -18.51 -10.78 0.27
N LEU A 142 -17.42 -10.88 1.03
CA LEU A 142 -16.05 -10.85 0.49
C LEU A 142 -15.50 -12.24 0.12
N GLY A 143 -16.34 -13.28 0.06
CA GLY A 143 -15.94 -14.63 -0.33
C GLY A 143 -15.15 -14.68 -1.66
N PRO A 144 -15.66 -14.08 -2.75
CA PRO A 144 -14.94 -14.04 -4.02
C PRO A 144 -13.57 -13.38 -3.94
N LEU A 145 -13.45 -12.28 -3.17
CA LEU A 145 -12.18 -11.61 -2.92
C LEU A 145 -11.20 -12.48 -2.14
N LYS A 146 -11.65 -13.14 -1.07
CA LYS A 146 -10.83 -14.05 -0.27
C LYS A 146 -10.27 -15.19 -1.12
N THR A 147 -11.12 -15.79 -1.96
CA THR A 147 -10.71 -16.85 -2.89
C THR A 147 -9.65 -16.36 -3.90
N ALA A 148 -9.83 -15.16 -4.45
CA ALA A 148 -8.91 -14.59 -5.43
C ALA A 148 -7.54 -14.21 -4.83
N LEU A 149 -7.52 -13.74 -3.58
CA LEU A 149 -6.29 -13.44 -2.83
C LEU A 149 -5.50 -14.71 -2.49
N GLY A 150 -6.19 -15.81 -2.16
CA GLY A 150 -5.53 -17.07 -1.83
C GLY A 150 -4.46 -16.93 -0.74
N PRO A 151 -3.29 -17.57 -0.88
CA PRO A 151 -2.24 -17.62 0.15
C PRO A 151 -1.72 -16.25 0.60
N VAL A 152 -1.86 -15.22 -0.25
CA VAL A 152 -1.41 -13.85 0.07
C VAL A 152 -2.20 -13.27 1.24
N LEU A 153 -3.46 -13.67 1.40
CA LEU A 153 -4.28 -13.22 2.53
C LEU A 153 -3.77 -13.77 3.85
N ASP A 154 -3.43 -15.06 3.88
CA ASP A 154 -3.02 -15.76 5.11
C ASP A 154 -1.58 -15.41 5.52
N ALA A 155 -0.72 -15.10 4.54
CA ALA A 155 0.68 -14.76 4.78
C ALA A 155 0.88 -13.30 5.24
N TYR A 156 -0.10 -12.42 5.05
CA TYR A 156 0.06 -11.01 5.39
C TYR A 156 0.50 -10.78 6.86
N PRO A 157 1.44 -9.87 7.17
CA PRO A 157 2.10 -8.88 6.28
C PRO A 157 3.27 -9.42 5.45
N ASP A 158 3.63 -10.65 5.64
CA ASP A 158 4.70 -11.31 4.89
C ASP A 158 4.24 -11.69 3.47
N THR A 159 5.11 -12.33 2.73
CA THR A 159 4.81 -12.85 1.39
C THR A 159 4.82 -14.37 1.44
N PRO A 160 3.83 -15.06 0.83
CA PRO A 160 3.86 -16.51 0.77
C PRO A 160 5.13 -16.97 0.01
N PRO A 161 5.66 -18.16 0.32
CA PRO A 161 6.74 -18.73 -0.46
C PRO A 161 6.30 -18.92 -1.92
N ILE A 162 7.19 -18.54 -2.85
CA ILE A 162 7.02 -18.68 -4.30
C ILE A 162 7.35 -20.11 -4.69
#